data_d5b1239c108fe41505a0acbb47f82c4b
#
_entry.id   d5b1239c108fe41505a0acbb47f82c4b
#
_cell.length_a   1.000
_cell.length_b   1.000
_cell.length_c   1.000
_cell.angle_alpha   90.00
_cell.angle_beta   90.00
_cell.angle_gamma   90.00
#
_symmetry.space_group_name_H-M   'P 1'
#
loop_
_entity.id
_entity.type
_entity.pdbx_description
1 polymer ?
#
loop_
_entity_poly.entity_id
_entity_poly.type
_entity_poly.pdbx_seq_one_letter_code
_entity_poly.pdbx_strand_id
1 'polypeptide(L)'
;MKLKKYCDECSCPTESVDPTKLTIVVPKGKQYLIEITDRCLYEFTCEKGHLNRFFISNPKYELLFEMGLCAYYKGFYREAVLDFAASLERFYENCINIFVIMRFQNTEKYDNVLQKLWKPISKQSERQYGAFLSIFLISTGHMPPLFEEKQVEFRNKVTHKGYFPTKEETLRYAHAVAKNIIEIYSDLTNNFNVNELNHLRYLETLQINTQLTKEIREKRLEHEKIQGNTIFSFFRSHYSLTDETWFNKMLKDFEKNYILHYEI
;
A
#
# COMPACT_ATOMS: atom_id res chain seq x y z
N MET A 1 -5.03 -9.50 9.75
CA MET A 1 -6.06 -9.10 8.77
C MET A 1 -6.23 -10.22 7.76
N LYS A 2 -7.46 -10.58 7.43
CA LYS A 2 -7.76 -11.63 6.45
C LYS A 2 -8.52 -11.02 5.27
N LEU A 3 -8.13 -11.40 4.07
CA LEU A 3 -8.76 -11.00 2.83
C LEU A 3 -9.87 -11.98 2.47
N LYS A 4 -11.04 -11.48 2.13
CA LYS A 4 -12.16 -12.29 1.61
C LYS A 4 -11.95 -12.57 0.14
N LYS A 5 -11.94 -13.84 -0.23
CA LYS A 5 -11.80 -14.30 -1.62
C LYS A 5 -12.90 -15.28 -1.99
N TYR A 6 -13.21 -15.31 -3.28
CA TYR A 6 -14.12 -16.27 -3.87
C TYR A 6 -13.35 -17.16 -4.85
N CYS A 7 -13.82 -18.38 -5.06
CA CYS A 7 -13.25 -19.24 -6.09
C CYS A 7 -13.67 -18.72 -7.48
N ASP A 8 -12.69 -18.48 -8.34
CA ASP A 8 -12.92 -17.93 -9.67
C ASP A 8 -13.77 -18.84 -10.57
N GLU A 9 -13.64 -20.15 -10.41
CA GLU A 9 -14.41 -21.13 -11.20
C GLU A 9 -15.81 -21.39 -10.63
N CYS A 10 -16.01 -21.17 -9.32
CA CYS A 10 -17.29 -21.41 -8.67
C CYS A 10 -18.18 -20.16 -8.60
N SER A 11 -17.60 -18.97 -8.62
CA SER A 11 -18.32 -17.71 -8.58
C SER A 11 -18.60 -17.23 -10.00
N CYS A 12 -19.74 -17.61 -10.56
CA CYS A 12 -20.21 -16.96 -11.78
C CYS A 12 -20.59 -15.51 -11.49
N PRO A 13 -20.14 -14.54 -12.27
CA PRO A 13 -20.69 -13.19 -12.24
C PRO A 13 -22.17 -13.30 -12.62
N THR A 14 -23.05 -13.03 -11.68
CA THR A 14 -24.48 -12.95 -11.96
C THR A 14 -24.76 -11.58 -12.56
N GLU A 15 -25.18 -11.59 -13.82
CA GLU A 15 -25.71 -10.49 -14.63
C GLU A 15 -24.68 -9.72 -15.45
N SER A 16 -25.07 -9.48 -16.72
CA SER A 16 -24.37 -8.63 -17.66
C SER A 16 -24.21 -7.21 -17.08
N VAL A 17 -22.97 -6.86 -16.82
CA VAL A 17 -22.62 -5.51 -16.34
C VAL A 17 -22.89 -4.52 -17.48
N ASP A 18 -23.81 -3.60 -17.29
CA ASP A 18 -23.94 -2.43 -18.15
C ASP A 18 -22.63 -1.62 -18.07
N PRO A 19 -21.84 -1.53 -19.15
CA PRO A 19 -20.54 -0.89 -19.13
C PRO A 19 -20.59 0.60 -18.79
N THR A 20 -21.80 1.19 -18.76
CA THR A 20 -22.02 2.60 -18.42
C THR A 20 -22.29 2.84 -16.93
N LYS A 21 -22.49 1.76 -16.14
CA LYS A 21 -22.70 1.85 -14.68
C LYS A 21 -21.59 1.11 -13.95
N LEU A 22 -20.82 1.85 -13.16
CA LEU A 22 -19.85 1.29 -12.20
C LEU A 22 -20.62 0.55 -11.10
N THR A 23 -21.05 -0.67 -11.38
CA THR A 23 -21.73 -1.52 -10.42
C THR A 23 -20.69 -2.45 -9.78
N ILE A 24 -20.52 -2.35 -8.47
CA ILE A 24 -19.69 -3.32 -7.74
C ILE A 24 -20.44 -4.66 -7.77
N VAL A 25 -19.98 -5.57 -8.60
CA VAL A 25 -20.51 -6.93 -8.64
C VAL A 25 -19.90 -7.72 -7.48
N VAL A 26 -20.70 -8.00 -6.45
CA VAL A 26 -20.30 -8.91 -5.39
C VAL A 26 -20.45 -10.34 -5.90
N PRO A 27 -19.35 -11.13 -5.99
CA PRO A 27 -19.44 -12.52 -6.42
C PRO A 27 -20.37 -13.30 -5.52
N LYS A 28 -21.27 -14.11 -6.09
CA LYS A 28 -22.09 -15.05 -5.32
C LYS A 28 -21.29 -16.35 -5.14
N GLY A 29 -21.15 -16.80 -3.91
CA GLY A 29 -20.44 -18.03 -3.60
C GLY A 29 -19.91 -18.08 -2.19
N LYS A 30 -19.23 -19.17 -1.87
CA LYS A 30 -18.55 -19.31 -0.58
C LYS A 30 -17.33 -18.39 -0.52
N GLN A 31 -17.23 -17.63 0.56
CA GLN A 31 -16.07 -16.81 0.88
C GLN A 31 -14.98 -17.65 1.55
N TYR A 32 -13.76 -17.44 1.13
CA TYR A 32 -12.53 -17.99 1.72
C TYR A 32 -11.73 -16.85 2.34
N LEU A 33 -11.21 -17.10 3.54
CA LEU A 33 -10.47 -16.12 4.31
C LEU A 33 -8.99 -16.41 4.19
N ILE A 34 -8.27 -15.51 3.53
CA ILE A 34 -6.84 -15.66 3.27
C ILE A 34 -6.08 -14.70 4.15
N GLU A 35 -5.18 -15.23 4.97
CA GLU A 35 -4.31 -14.43 5.83
C GLU A 35 -3.30 -13.63 5.00
N ILE A 36 -3.21 -12.32 5.24
CA ILE A 36 -2.23 -11.45 4.60
C ILE A 36 -0.88 -11.64 5.30
N THR A 37 0.14 -11.95 4.50
CA THR A 37 1.52 -12.19 4.94
C THR A 37 2.49 -11.37 4.10
N ASP A 38 3.80 -11.47 4.38
CA ASP A 38 4.84 -10.82 3.57
C ASP A 38 5.06 -11.46 2.18
N ARG A 39 4.28 -12.48 1.83
CA ARG A 39 4.31 -13.10 0.49
C ARG A 39 3.57 -12.25 -0.52
N CYS A 40 4.04 -12.29 -1.76
CA CYS A 40 3.34 -11.67 -2.88
C CYS A 40 2.27 -12.62 -3.45
N LEU A 41 2.57 -13.91 -3.55
CA LEU A 41 1.72 -14.95 -4.13
C LEU A 41 0.94 -15.71 -3.06
N TYR A 42 -0.39 -15.77 -3.23
CA TYR A 42 -1.33 -16.46 -2.36
C TYR A 42 -2.01 -17.60 -3.09
N GLU A 43 -2.34 -18.68 -2.36
CA GLU A 43 -3.01 -19.86 -2.90
C GLU A 43 -4.09 -20.35 -1.92
N PHE A 44 -5.21 -20.81 -2.44
CA PHE A 44 -6.20 -21.57 -1.68
C PHE A 44 -6.96 -22.55 -2.58
N THR A 45 -7.44 -23.64 -1.99
CA THR A 45 -8.26 -24.64 -2.67
C THR A 45 -9.69 -24.53 -2.18
N CYS A 46 -10.65 -24.42 -3.08
CA CYS A 46 -12.07 -24.40 -2.73
C CYS A 46 -12.59 -25.81 -2.40
N GLU A 47 -13.82 -25.92 -1.86
CA GLU A 47 -14.44 -27.20 -1.50
C GLU A 47 -14.64 -28.15 -2.68
N LYS A 48 -14.70 -27.62 -3.91
CA LYS A 48 -14.80 -28.41 -5.13
C LYS A 48 -13.44 -28.84 -5.70
N GLY A 49 -12.35 -28.52 -5.00
CA GLY A 49 -10.99 -28.89 -5.39
C GLY A 49 -10.33 -27.92 -6.38
N HIS A 50 -10.95 -26.79 -6.75
CA HIS A 50 -10.32 -25.81 -7.63
C HIS A 50 -9.22 -25.07 -6.89
N LEU A 51 -8.03 -25.06 -7.45
CA LEU A 51 -6.87 -24.32 -6.93
C LEU A 51 -6.87 -22.91 -7.49
N ASN A 52 -6.95 -21.93 -6.58
CA ASN A 52 -6.95 -20.50 -6.93
C ASN A 52 -5.61 -19.89 -6.55
N ARG A 53 -5.01 -19.09 -7.43
CA ARG A 53 -3.77 -18.36 -7.22
C ARG A 53 -3.95 -16.90 -7.55
N PHE A 54 -3.50 -16.04 -6.64
CA PHE A 54 -3.58 -14.59 -6.84
C PHE A 54 -2.42 -13.87 -6.17
N PHE A 55 -2.17 -12.65 -6.59
CA PHE A 55 -1.24 -11.74 -5.92
C PHE A 55 -1.92 -10.42 -5.58
N ILE A 56 -1.41 -9.73 -4.56
CA ILE A 56 -1.89 -8.40 -4.17
C ILE A 56 -1.02 -7.38 -4.87
N SER A 57 -1.64 -6.50 -5.68
CA SER A 57 -0.96 -5.48 -6.48
C SER A 57 -0.78 -4.13 -5.75
N ASN A 58 -1.23 -4.04 -4.49
CA ASN A 58 -1.07 -2.83 -3.70
C ASN A 58 0.33 -2.76 -3.08
N PRO A 59 0.98 -1.59 -3.11
CA PRO A 59 2.22 -1.37 -2.36
C PRO A 59 2.03 -1.62 -0.87
N LYS A 60 3.10 -2.04 -0.20
CA LYS A 60 3.06 -2.42 1.23
C LYS A 60 2.59 -1.27 2.14
N TYR A 61 2.91 -0.04 1.80
CA TYR A 61 2.47 1.13 2.57
C TYR A 61 0.94 1.31 2.55
N GLU A 62 0.28 1.00 1.44
CA GLU A 62 -1.19 1.04 1.36
C GLU A 62 -1.82 -0.01 2.27
N LEU A 63 -1.32 -1.24 2.21
CA LEU A 63 -1.82 -2.34 3.06
C LEU A 63 -1.66 -2.04 4.55
N LEU A 64 -0.52 -1.46 4.95
CA LEU A 64 -0.27 -1.07 6.34
C LEU A 64 -1.20 0.06 6.78
N PHE A 65 -1.48 1.03 5.91
CA PHE A 65 -2.44 2.10 6.24
C PHE A 65 -3.84 1.52 6.46
N GLU A 66 -4.28 0.61 5.60
CA GLU A 66 -5.56 -0.08 5.76
C GLU A 66 -5.61 -0.94 7.03
N MET A 67 -4.52 -1.62 7.40
CA MET A 67 -4.41 -2.33 8.68
C MET A 67 -4.58 -1.38 9.85
N GLY A 68 -3.98 -0.21 9.80
CA GLY A 68 -4.15 0.84 10.81
C GLY A 68 -5.60 1.31 10.93
N LEU A 69 -6.30 1.49 9.81
CA LEU A 69 -7.73 1.81 9.83
C LEU A 69 -8.57 0.67 10.42
N CYS A 70 -8.26 -0.57 10.06
CA CYS A 70 -8.89 -1.74 10.64
C CYS A 70 -8.74 -1.77 12.17
N ALA A 71 -7.53 -1.55 12.68
CA ALA A 71 -7.25 -1.46 14.10
C ALA A 71 -8.00 -0.29 14.77
N TYR A 72 -8.03 0.87 14.11
CA TYR A 72 -8.76 2.05 14.58
C TYR A 72 -10.26 1.78 14.76
N TYR A 73 -10.92 1.20 13.75
CA TYR A 73 -12.36 0.90 13.82
C TYR A 73 -12.70 -0.16 14.88
N LYS A 74 -11.74 -1.00 15.24
CA LYS A 74 -11.88 -1.98 16.32
C LYS A 74 -11.51 -1.45 17.71
N GLY A 75 -11.08 -0.19 17.80
CA GLY A 75 -10.69 0.42 19.08
C GLY A 75 -9.26 0.08 19.52
N PHE A 76 -8.44 -0.57 18.68
CA PHE A 76 -7.03 -0.85 18.95
C PHE A 76 -6.16 0.35 18.51
N TYR A 77 -6.33 1.47 19.24
CA TYR A 77 -5.75 2.76 18.83
C TYR A 77 -4.23 2.79 18.83
N ARG A 78 -3.59 2.09 19.78
CA ARG A 78 -2.13 1.99 19.84
C ARG A 78 -1.59 1.26 18.61
N GLU A 79 -2.16 0.13 18.30
CA GLU A 79 -1.82 -0.68 17.14
C GLU A 79 -2.06 0.10 15.84
N ALA A 80 -3.16 0.83 15.76
CA ALA A 80 -3.46 1.71 14.62
C ALA A 80 -2.36 2.76 14.39
N VAL A 81 -1.87 3.41 15.43
CA VAL A 81 -0.76 4.38 15.33
C VAL A 81 0.51 3.71 14.84
N LEU A 82 0.82 2.50 15.30
CA LEU A 82 1.99 1.74 14.85
C LEU A 82 1.90 1.38 13.36
N ASP A 83 0.73 0.95 12.91
CA ASP A 83 0.50 0.60 11.51
C ASP A 83 0.57 1.82 10.58
N PHE A 84 -0.01 2.97 10.99
CA PHE A 84 0.13 4.22 10.25
C PHE A 84 1.58 4.71 10.18
N ALA A 85 2.34 4.58 11.26
CA ALA A 85 3.76 4.90 11.27
C ALA A 85 4.56 4.00 10.32
N ALA A 86 4.31 2.69 10.37
CA ALA A 86 4.94 1.73 9.47
C ALA A 86 4.56 1.99 8.00
N SER A 87 3.31 2.40 7.74
CA SER A 87 2.86 2.81 6.41
C SER A 87 3.71 3.96 5.87
N LEU A 88 3.90 5.02 6.66
CA LEU A 88 4.71 6.18 6.24
C LEU A 88 6.17 5.80 5.99
N GLU A 89 6.77 4.98 6.86
CA GLU A 89 8.13 4.49 6.66
C GLU A 89 8.26 3.65 5.37
N ARG A 90 7.30 2.77 5.07
CA ARG A 90 7.28 1.99 3.82
C ARG A 90 7.01 2.85 2.59
N PHE A 91 6.29 3.96 2.74
CA PHE A 91 6.12 4.93 1.66
C PHE A 91 7.44 5.64 1.32
N TYR A 92 8.22 6.07 2.31
CA TYR A 92 9.55 6.65 2.08
C TYR A 92 10.50 5.64 1.39
N GLU A 93 10.46 4.38 1.81
CA GLU A 93 11.18 3.29 1.14
C GLU A 93 10.76 3.15 -0.32
N ASN A 94 9.45 3.18 -0.58
CA ASN A 94 8.90 3.10 -1.93
C ASN A 94 9.40 4.26 -2.80
N CYS A 95 9.44 5.49 -2.29
CA CYS A 95 10.00 6.65 -3.00
C CYS A 95 11.48 6.46 -3.32
N ILE A 96 12.30 5.98 -2.36
CA ILE A 96 13.72 5.68 -2.61
C ILE A 96 13.86 4.67 -3.75
N ASN A 97 13.07 3.60 -3.71
CA ASN A 97 13.08 2.56 -4.74
C ASN A 97 12.72 3.12 -6.12
N ILE A 98 11.68 3.95 -6.20
CA ILE A 98 11.26 4.61 -7.44
C ILE A 98 12.41 5.42 -8.04
N PHE A 99 13.08 6.28 -7.26
CA PHE A 99 14.21 7.09 -7.75
C PHE A 99 15.39 6.22 -8.21
N VAL A 100 15.70 5.14 -7.49
CA VAL A 100 16.76 4.20 -7.89
C VAL A 100 16.38 3.49 -9.19
N ILE A 101 15.14 3.04 -9.35
CA ILE A 101 14.66 2.42 -10.58
C ILE A 101 14.74 3.41 -11.72
N MET A 102 14.23 4.61 -11.59
CA MET A 102 14.27 5.66 -12.64
C MET A 102 15.70 5.91 -13.12
N ARG A 103 16.68 5.89 -12.22
CA ARG A 103 18.08 6.13 -12.57
C ARG A 103 18.76 4.94 -13.24
N PHE A 104 18.38 3.70 -12.89
CA PHE A 104 19.12 2.48 -13.23
C PHE A 104 18.27 1.42 -13.96
N GLN A 105 17.01 1.67 -14.28
CA GLN A 105 16.07 0.68 -14.85
C GLN A 105 16.58 -0.03 -16.13
N ASN A 106 17.42 0.65 -16.91
CA ASN A 106 17.99 0.12 -18.16
C ASN A 106 19.37 -0.53 -17.95
N THR A 107 19.76 -0.81 -16.72
CA THR A 107 21.06 -1.39 -16.40
C THR A 107 20.90 -2.65 -15.56
N GLU A 108 21.74 -3.66 -15.82
CA GLU A 108 21.84 -4.87 -14.98
C GLU A 108 22.27 -4.55 -13.52
N LYS A 109 22.56 -3.28 -13.24
CA LYS A 109 23.06 -2.81 -11.95
C LYS A 109 21.95 -2.47 -10.95
N TYR A 110 20.69 -2.38 -11.39
CA TYR A 110 19.57 -1.93 -10.56
C TYR A 110 19.50 -2.69 -9.22
N ASP A 111 19.35 -4.02 -9.26
CA ASP A 111 19.21 -4.84 -8.03
C ASP A 111 20.44 -4.70 -7.11
N ASN A 112 21.63 -4.65 -7.69
CA ASN A 112 22.87 -4.50 -6.94
C ASN A 112 22.97 -3.13 -6.25
N VAL A 113 22.59 -2.07 -6.96
CA VAL A 113 22.57 -0.70 -6.38
C VAL A 113 21.57 -0.63 -5.24
N LEU A 114 20.35 -1.14 -5.44
CA LEU A 114 19.30 -1.13 -4.43
C LEU A 114 19.73 -1.91 -3.17
N GLN A 115 20.28 -3.12 -3.34
CA GLN A 115 20.74 -3.93 -2.21
C GLN A 115 21.89 -3.25 -1.45
N LYS A 116 22.85 -2.65 -2.15
CA LYS A 116 23.97 -1.92 -1.53
C LYS A 116 23.51 -0.69 -0.77
N LEU A 117 22.55 0.05 -1.31
CA LEU A 117 21.93 1.20 -0.65
C LEU A 117 21.13 0.74 0.59
N TRP A 118 20.31 -0.30 0.43
CA TRP A 118 19.37 -0.72 1.45
C TRP A 118 20.02 -1.31 2.68
N LYS A 119 21.06 -2.11 2.50
CA LYS A 119 21.78 -2.81 3.59
C LYS A 119 22.21 -1.90 4.76
N PRO A 120 22.80 -0.71 4.54
CA PRO A 120 23.20 0.20 5.64
C PRO A 120 22.04 1.01 6.21
N ILE A 121 20.98 1.32 5.43
CA ILE A 121 19.91 2.24 5.86
C ILE A 121 18.70 1.52 6.44
N SER A 122 18.47 0.23 6.10
CA SER A 122 17.27 -0.51 6.49
C SER A 122 17.11 -0.75 8.00
N LYS A 123 18.17 -0.57 8.78
CA LYS A 123 18.19 -0.91 10.20
C LYS A 123 17.60 0.19 11.11
N GLN A 124 17.45 1.41 10.62
CA GLN A 124 17.01 2.57 11.41
C GLN A 124 16.11 3.47 10.56
N SER A 125 14.93 3.80 11.08
CA SER A 125 13.96 4.66 10.38
C SER A 125 14.50 6.06 10.08
N GLU A 126 15.31 6.62 10.96
CA GLU A 126 15.96 7.93 10.76
C GLU A 126 16.92 7.91 9.56
N ARG A 127 17.66 6.80 9.36
CA ARG A 127 18.55 6.65 8.20
C ARG A 127 17.74 6.52 6.91
N GLN A 128 16.63 5.80 6.94
CA GLN A 128 15.73 5.67 5.79
C GLN A 128 15.14 7.04 5.43
N TYR A 129 14.66 7.77 6.42
CA TYR A 129 14.12 9.11 6.22
C TYR A 129 15.18 10.10 5.68
N GLY A 130 16.39 10.11 6.24
CA GLY A 130 17.50 10.92 5.72
C GLY A 130 17.88 10.57 4.28
N ALA A 131 17.90 9.29 3.92
CA ALA A 131 18.14 8.84 2.56
C ALA A 131 17.02 9.29 1.61
N PHE A 132 15.75 9.19 2.04
CA PHE A 132 14.60 9.69 1.29
C PHE A 132 14.73 11.20 1.02
N LEU A 133 14.99 12.03 2.05
CA LEU A 133 15.15 13.47 1.88
C LEU A 133 16.26 13.82 0.90
N SER A 134 17.41 13.13 1.02
CA SER A 134 18.56 13.36 0.16
C SER A 134 18.30 13.01 -1.29
N ILE A 135 17.73 11.83 -1.55
CA ILE A 135 17.46 11.39 -2.91
C ILE A 135 16.35 12.22 -3.56
N PHE A 136 15.34 12.62 -2.77
CA PHE A 136 14.26 13.49 -3.23
C PHE A 136 14.82 14.85 -3.67
N LEU A 137 15.60 15.53 -2.81
CA LEU A 137 16.23 16.82 -3.11
C LEU A 137 17.11 16.75 -4.37
N ILE A 138 17.94 15.71 -4.48
CA ILE A 138 18.85 15.54 -5.62
C ILE A 138 18.05 15.30 -6.92
N SER A 139 16.93 14.59 -6.84
CA SER A 139 16.15 14.21 -8.02
C SER A 139 15.17 15.30 -8.47
N THR A 140 14.65 16.12 -7.55
CA THR A 140 13.61 17.13 -7.85
C THR A 140 14.12 18.58 -7.76
N GLY A 141 15.24 18.80 -7.11
CA GLY A 141 15.82 20.14 -6.89
C GLY A 141 15.25 20.90 -5.69
N HIS A 142 14.32 20.31 -4.93
CA HIS A 142 13.73 20.92 -3.72
C HIS A 142 13.44 19.86 -2.64
N MET A 143 13.14 20.30 -1.42
CA MET A 143 12.78 19.39 -0.33
C MET A 143 11.34 18.91 -0.45
N PRO A 144 11.05 17.64 -0.10
CA PRO A 144 9.68 17.16 -0.04
C PRO A 144 8.89 17.84 1.09
N PRO A 145 7.55 17.80 1.08
CA PRO A 145 6.73 18.13 2.23
C PRO A 145 7.18 17.34 3.47
N LEU A 146 7.60 18.04 4.53
CA LEU A 146 8.11 17.41 5.74
C LEU A 146 6.96 16.96 6.64
N PHE A 147 7.16 15.81 7.31
CA PHE A 147 6.22 15.35 8.32
C PHE A 147 6.35 16.20 9.59
N GLU A 148 5.21 16.60 10.18
CA GLU A 148 5.17 17.52 11.30
C GLU A 148 5.87 16.93 12.56
N GLU A 149 6.78 17.70 13.18
CA GLU A 149 7.57 17.27 14.34
C GLU A 149 6.69 16.81 15.52
N LYS A 150 5.59 17.52 15.79
CA LYS A 150 4.62 17.12 16.85
C LYS A 150 4.01 15.73 16.62
N GLN A 151 3.89 15.29 15.37
CA GLN A 151 3.39 13.96 15.04
C GLN A 151 4.48 12.89 15.22
N VAL A 152 5.74 13.25 14.95
CA VAL A 152 6.89 12.38 15.27
C VAL A 152 6.99 12.18 16.78
N GLU A 153 6.88 13.25 17.58
CA GLU A 153 6.87 13.17 19.04
C GLU A 153 5.70 12.33 19.57
N PHE A 154 4.50 12.51 18.98
CA PHE A 154 3.32 11.71 19.35
C PHE A 154 3.56 10.23 19.09
N ARG A 155 4.04 9.87 17.89
CA ARG A 155 4.37 8.48 17.54
C ARG A 155 5.42 7.90 18.52
N ASN A 156 6.46 8.67 18.84
CA ASN A 156 7.50 8.23 19.76
C ASN A 156 6.95 7.97 21.18
N LYS A 157 6.00 8.79 21.63
CA LYS A 157 5.29 8.60 22.90
C LYS A 157 4.51 7.28 22.92
N VAL A 158 3.76 6.99 21.84
CA VAL A 158 2.98 5.75 21.72
C VAL A 158 3.90 4.53 21.62
N THR A 159 4.93 4.61 20.76
CA THR A 159 5.82 3.48 20.46
C THR A 159 6.73 3.11 21.62
N HIS A 160 7.40 4.13 22.22
CA HIS A 160 8.53 3.90 23.14
C HIS A 160 8.20 4.19 24.60
N LYS A 161 7.16 5.00 24.89
CA LYS A 161 6.81 5.38 26.27
C LYS A 161 5.52 4.72 26.78
N GLY A 162 4.94 3.78 26.02
CA GLY A 162 3.75 3.04 26.42
C GLY A 162 2.49 3.92 26.55
N TYR A 163 2.42 5.03 25.84
CA TYR A 163 1.25 5.91 25.84
C TYR A 163 0.07 5.24 25.13
N PHE A 164 -1.11 5.35 25.71
CA PHE A 164 -2.37 4.88 25.12
C PHE A 164 -3.09 6.07 24.48
N PRO A 165 -3.12 6.13 23.13
CA PRO A 165 -3.75 7.24 22.43
C PRO A 165 -5.28 7.15 22.50
N THR A 166 -5.96 8.30 22.46
CA THR A 166 -7.40 8.36 22.30
C THR A 166 -7.81 8.11 20.84
N LYS A 167 -9.10 7.93 20.63
CA LYS A 167 -9.71 7.81 19.30
C LYS A 167 -9.39 9.02 18.43
N GLU A 168 -9.53 10.22 18.98
CA GLU A 168 -9.32 11.50 18.30
C GLU A 168 -7.85 11.73 17.98
N GLU A 169 -6.94 11.40 18.89
CA GLU A 169 -5.50 11.50 18.68
C GLU A 169 -5.03 10.56 17.55
N THR A 170 -5.56 9.31 17.58
CA THR A 170 -5.27 8.32 16.55
C THR A 170 -5.73 8.78 15.17
N LEU A 171 -6.95 9.35 15.09
CA LEU A 171 -7.50 9.85 13.83
C LEU A 171 -6.72 11.06 13.29
N ARG A 172 -6.30 11.98 14.18
CA ARG A 172 -5.42 13.11 13.79
C ARG A 172 -4.08 12.63 13.24
N TYR A 173 -3.51 11.59 13.86
CA TYR A 173 -2.26 11.00 13.38
C TYR A 173 -2.45 10.33 12.01
N ALA A 174 -3.51 9.53 11.84
CA ALA A 174 -3.87 8.94 10.55
C ALA A 174 -4.03 10.00 9.44
N HIS A 175 -4.74 11.10 9.76
CA HIS A 175 -4.90 12.23 8.85
C HIS A 175 -3.55 12.85 8.45
N ALA A 176 -2.66 13.08 9.43
CA ALA A 176 -1.34 13.67 9.17
C ALA A 176 -0.48 12.75 8.29
N VAL A 177 -0.50 11.44 8.53
CA VAL A 177 0.20 10.45 7.70
C VAL A 177 -0.36 10.43 6.28
N ALA A 178 -1.67 10.32 6.12
CA ALA A 178 -2.30 10.30 4.81
C ALA A 178 -2.04 11.58 4.03
N LYS A 179 -2.14 12.75 4.69
CA LYS A 179 -1.85 14.05 4.10
C LYS A 179 -0.43 14.11 3.58
N ASN A 180 0.56 13.74 4.37
CA ASN A 180 1.97 13.79 3.97
C ASN A 180 2.25 12.86 2.78
N ILE A 181 1.69 11.64 2.77
CA ILE A 181 1.79 10.73 1.63
C ILE A 181 1.21 11.36 0.35
N ILE A 182 0.01 11.93 0.44
CA ILE A 182 -0.67 12.54 -0.71
C ILE A 182 0.09 13.78 -1.21
N GLU A 183 0.59 14.62 -0.30
CA GLU A 183 1.36 15.82 -0.65
C GLU A 183 2.65 15.45 -1.38
N ILE A 184 3.42 14.47 -0.87
CA ILE A 184 4.65 14.00 -1.51
C ILE A 184 4.32 13.36 -2.86
N TYR A 185 3.27 12.54 -2.94
CA TYR A 185 2.85 11.90 -4.20
C TYR A 185 2.42 12.94 -5.23
N SER A 186 1.67 13.97 -4.82
CA SER A 186 1.28 15.09 -5.65
C SER A 186 2.48 15.90 -6.14
N ASP A 187 3.46 16.13 -5.26
CA ASP A 187 4.69 16.83 -5.60
C ASP A 187 5.53 16.04 -6.64
N LEU A 188 5.69 14.73 -6.42
CA LEU A 188 6.31 13.84 -7.41
C LEU A 188 5.61 13.91 -8.76
N THR A 189 4.27 13.94 -8.77
CA THR A 189 3.48 13.97 -10.00
C THR A 189 3.52 15.29 -10.73
N ASN A 190 3.65 16.40 -10.00
CA ASN A 190 3.76 17.75 -10.59
C ASN A 190 5.14 18.01 -11.20
N ASN A 191 6.18 17.42 -10.62
CA ASN A 191 7.56 17.54 -11.10
C ASN A 191 7.87 16.59 -12.27
N PHE A 192 7.12 15.50 -12.38
CA PHE A 192 7.17 14.59 -13.49
C PHE A 192 5.93 14.82 -14.38
N ASN A 193 6.12 14.93 -15.69
CA ASN A 193 5.06 15.09 -16.67
C ASN A 193 3.96 14.02 -16.48
N VAL A 194 2.70 14.30 -16.83
CA VAL A 194 1.54 13.40 -16.65
C VAL A 194 1.78 11.98 -17.20
N ASN A 195 2.60 11.84 -18.26
CA ASN A 195 3.06 10.54 -18.75
C ASN A 195 3.94 9.78 -17.73
N GLU A 196 4.57 10.48 -16.82
CA GLU A 196 5.44 9.92 -15.79
C GLU A 196 4.69 9.48 -14.53
N LEU A 197 3.46 9.96 -14.29
CA LEU A 197 2.55 9.44 -13.27
C LEU A 197 2.19 7.98 -13.52
N ASN A 198 1.84 7.66 -14.75
CA ASN A 198 1.65 6.28 -15.17
C ASN A 198 2.95 5.49 -15.06
N HIS A 199 4.09 6.17 -15.23
CA HIS A 199 5.39 5.59 -15.05
C HIS A 199 5.72 5.30 -13.58
N LEU A 200 5.41 6.20 -12.64
CA LEU A 200 5.56 5.94 -11.20
C LEU A 200 4.73 4.71 -10.77
N ARG A 201 3.47 4.64 -11.20
CA ARG A 201 2.61 3.46 -10.96
C ARG A 201 3.17 2.20 -11.60
N TYR A 202 3.73 2.31 -12.79
CA TYR A 202 4.42 1.22 -13.46
C TYR A 202 5.64 0.75 -12.64
N LEU A 203 6.44 1.67 -12.09
CA LEU A 203 7.60 1.33 -11.27
C LEU A 203 7.21 0.65 -9.95
N GLU A 204 6.12 1.08 -9.29
CA GLU A 204 5.54 0.39 -8.14
C GLU A 204 5.10 -1.03 -8.52
N THR A 205 4.42 -1.18 -9.65
CA THR A 205 4.00 -2.47 -10.19
C THR A 205 5.21 -3.36 -10.55
N LEU A 206 6.30 -2.77 -11.04
CA LEU A 206 7.52 -3.49 -11.38
C LEU A 206 8.18 -4.11 -10.15
N GLN A 207 8.18 -3.43 -9.00
CA GLN A 207 8.68 -4.00 -7.75
C GLN A 207 7.88 -5.23 -7.33
N ILE A 208 6.54 -5.13 -7.36
CA ILE A 208 5.64 -6.24 -7.03
C ILE A 208 5.85 -7.39 -8.02
N ASN A 209 5.95 -7.08 -9.31
CA ASN A 209 6.18 -8.09 -10.36
C ASN A 209 7.54 -8.78 -10.21
N THR A 210 8.58 -8.08 -9.75
CA THR A 210 9.90 -8.66 -9.50
C THR A 210 9.83 -9.69 -8.37
N GLN A 211 9.18 -9.35 -7.24
CA GLN A 211 8.96 -10.28 -6.15
C GLN A 211 8.07 -11.44 -6.57
N LEU A 212 6.97 -11.16 -7.26
CA LEU A 212 6.05 -12.19 -7.79
C LEU A 212 6.77 -13.17 -8.72
N THR A 213 7.59 -12.65 -9.64
CA THR A 213 8.38 -13.48 -10.58
C THR A 213 9.33 -14.41 -9.83
N LYS A 214 9.97 -13.92 -8.76
CA LYS A 214 10.82 -14.75 -7.89
C LYS A 214 10.03 -15.87 -7.23
N GLU A 215 8.89 -15.56 -6.61
CA GLU A 215 8.04 -16.55 -5.94
C GLU A 215 7.44 -17.57 -6.94
N ILE A 216 7.07 -17.14 -8.16
CA ILE A 216 6.62 -18.02 -9.24
C ILE A 216 7.71 -19.01 -9.63
N ARG A 217 8.95 -18.54 -9.81
CA ARG A 217 10.10 -19.40 -10.15
C ARG A 217 10.42 -20.39 -9.03
N GLU A 218 10.43 -19.92 -7.79
CA GLU A 218 10.67 -20.77 -6.61
C GLU A 218 9.64 -21.91 -6.52
N LYS A 219 8.38 -21.62 -6.84
CA LYS A 219 7.29 -22.61 -6.87
C LYS A 219 7.15 -23.39 -8.19
N ARG A 220 7.94 -23.07 -9.22
CA ARG A 220 7.88 -23.67 -10.57
C ARG A 220 6.51 -23.54 -11.24
N LEU A 221 5.88 -22.37 -11.12
CA LEU A 221 4.51 -22.09 -11.61
C LEU A 221 4.47 -21.33 -12.96
N GLU A 222 5.47 -21.48 -13.81
CA GLU A 222 5.70 -20.63 -15.01
C GLU A 222 4.57 -20.65 -16.05
N HIS A 223 3.71 -21.69 -16.03
CA HIS A 223 2.58 -21.85 -16.95
C HIS A 223 1.22 -21.79 -16.26
N GLU A 224 1.19 -21.42 -14.98
CA GLU A 224 -0.02 -21.42 -14.19
C GLU A 224 -0.78 -20.09 -14.30
N LYS A 225 -2.11 -20.17 -14.25
CA LYS A 225 -2.96 -18.98 -14.24
C LYS A 225 -2.90 -18.30 -12.86
N ILE A 226 -2.37 -17.09 -12.82
CA ILE A 226 -2.28 -16.29 -11.60
C ILE A 226 -3.06 -14.99 -11.83
N GLN A 227 -3.97 -14.66 -10.92
CA GLN A 227 -4.78 -13.45 -11.02
C GLN A 227 -4.17 -12.31 -10.21
N GLY A 228 -4.14 -11.11 -10.80
CA GLY A 228 -3.86 -9.88 -10.08
C GLY A 228 -5.09 -9.42 -9.29
N ASN A 229 -4.92 -9.11 -8.02
CA ASN A 229 -5.93 -8.50 -7.19
C ASN A 229 -5.46 -7.14 -6.72
N THR A 230 -6.14 -6.11 -7.17
CA THR A 230 -6.04 -4.79 -6.56
C THR A 230 -7.07 -4.73 -5.45
N ILE A 231 -6.61 -4.62 -4.21
CA ILE A 231 -7.44 -4.24 -3.08
C ILE A 231 -7.72 -2.74 -3.25
N PHE A 232 -8.81 -2.25 -2.69
CA PHE A 232 -9.11 -0.81 -2.75
C PHE A 232 -7.89 0.00 -2.31
N SER A 233 -7.40 0.86 -3.19
CA SER A 233 -6.24 1.69 -2.90
C SER A 233 -6.70 3.05 -2.42
N PHE A 234 -6.42 3.34 -1.18
CA PHE A 234 -6.69 4.59 -0.51
C PHE A 234 -6.06 5.79 -1.22
N PHE A 235 -4.79 5.65 -1.59
CA PHE A 235 -3.98 6.73 -2.14
C PHE A 235 -4.11 6.87 -3.66
N ARG A 236 -4.73 5.90 -4.33
CA ARG A 236 -4.99 5.95 -5.78
C ARG A 236 -6.30 6.65 -6.13
N SER A 237 -7.18 6.82 -5.17
CA SER A 237 -8.37 7.66 -5.32
C SER A 237 -7.92 9.12 -5.33
N HIS A 238 -8.36 9.88 -6.34
CA HIS A 238 -7.92 11.27 -6.52
C HIS A 238 -8.60 12.18 -5.50
N TYR A 239 -8.13 12.16 -4.26
CA TYR A 239 -8.56 13.08 -3.24
C TYR A 239 -7.87 14.43 -3.45
N SER A 240 -8.62 15.49 -3.63
CA SER A 240 -8.08 16.85 -3.67
C SER A 240 -7.85 17.36 -2.26
N LEU A 241 -6.61 17.69 -1.91
CA LEU A 241 -6.26 18.28 -0.62
C LEU A 241 -6.83 19.71 -0.44
N THR A 242 -7.36 20.32 -1.51
CA THR A 242 -8.05 21.61 -1.42
C THR A 242 -9.45 21.50 -0.82
N ASP A 243 -10.03 20.30 -0.74
CA ASP A 243 -11.30 20.02 -0.11
C ASP A 243 -11.05 19.56 1.35
N GLU A 244 -11.36 20.39 2.33
CA GLU A 244 -11.18 20.07 3.76
C GLU A 244 -11.90 18.77 4.20
N THR A 245 -12.85 18.28 3.40
CA THR A 245 -13.59 17.04 3.68
C THR A 245 -12.94 15.78 3.09
N TRP A 246 -11.82 15.91 2.37
CA TRP A 246 -11.18 14.80 1.66
C TRP A 246 -10.91 13.56 2.54
N PHE A 247 -10.41 13.78 3.75
CA PHE A 247 -10.10 12.68 4.68
C PHE A 247 -11.36 11.95 5.15
N ASN A 248 -12.45 12.70 5.43
CA ASN A 248 -13.73 12.09 5.79
C ASN A 248 -14.35 11.31 4.63
N LYS A 249 -14.18 11.79 3.38
CA LYS A 249 -14.60 11.03 2.19
C LYS A 249 -13.82 9.73 2.09
N MET A 250 -12.50 9.81 2.27
CA MET A 250 -11.61 8.70 2.27
C MET A 250 -12.01 7.64 3.32
N LEU A 251 -12.33 8.03 4.55
CA LEU A 251 -12.80 7.12 5.59
C LEU A 251 -14.13 6.45 5.23
N LYS A 252 -15.09 7.20 4.66
CA LYS A 252 -16.37 6.63 4.19
C LYS A 252 -16.18 5.62 3.06
N ASP A 253 -15.26 5.89 2.14
CA ASP A 253 -14.94 4.96 1.07
C ASP A 253 -14.27 3.70 1.63
N PHE A 254 -13.41 3.85 2.63
CA PHE A 254 -12.85 2.70 3.34
C PHE A 254 -13.94 1.87 4.03
N GLU A 255 -14.80 2.46 4.83
CA GLU A 255 -15.89 1.76 5.51
C GLU A 255 -16.75 0.96 4.53
N LYS A 256 -17.11 1.56 3.40
CA LYS A 256 -17.90 0.93 2.35
C LYS A 256 -17.19 -0.29 1.73
N ASN A 257 -15.89 -0.18 1.48
CA ASN A 257 -15.12 -1.24 0.83
C ASN A 257 -14.58 -2.28 1.82
N TYR A 258 -14.35 -1.89 3.07
CA TYR A 258 -13.84 -2.74 4.13
C TYR A 258 -14.70 -3.99 4.39
N ILE A 259 -16.03 -3.82 4.48
CA ILE A 259 -17.00 -4.91 4.69
C ILE A 259 -16.93 -5.93 3.54
N LEU A 260 -16.59 -5.48 2.32
CA LEU A 260 -16.54 -6.33 1.13
C LEU A 260 -15.26 -7.17 1.06
N HIS A 261 -14.13 -6.65 1.53
CA HIS A 261 -12.82 -7.21 1.24
C HIS A 261 -12.13 -7.86 2.44
N TYR A 262 -12.48 -7.49 3.68
CA TYR A 262 -11.75 -7.93 4.86
C TYR A 262 -12.62 -8.60 5.91
N GLU A 263 -12.01 -9.53 6.64
CA GLU A 263 -12.46 -10.00 7.94
C GLU A 263 -11.32 -9.82 8.96
N ILE A 264 -11.69 -9.39 10.15
CA ILE A 264 -10.75 -9.12 11.24
C ILE A 264 -11.12 -9.96 12.45
#